data_4f6b37f73259aa6f9d7d7de0cac0d112
#
_entry.id   4f6b37f73259aa6f9d7d7de0cac0d112
#
_cell.length_a   1.000
_cell.length_b   1.000
_cell.length_c   1.000
_cell.angle_alpha   90.00
_cell.angle_beta   90.00
_cell.angle_gamma   90.00
#
_symmetry.space_group_name_H-M   'P 1'
#
loop_
_entity.id
_entity.type
_entity.pdbx_description
1 polymer ?
#
loop_
_entity_poly.entity_id
_entity_poly.type
_entity_poly.pdbx_seq_one_letter_code
_entity_poly.pdbx_strand_id
1 'polypeptide(L)' 'MGKNDRFEKVYSQGVLSTIEILVDKETGVNYIFCQSGNAGGMTPLLDRDGKPVITPILNR' A
#
# COMPACT_ATOMS: atom_id res chain seq x y z
N MET A 1 -6.27 13.68 0.34
CA MET A 1 -5.11 13.36 1.16
C MET A 1 -4.30 14.60 1.42
N GLY A 2 -3.91 14.80 2.65
CA GLY A 2 -3.05 15.90 2.98
C GLY A 2 -1.59 15.59 2.67
N LYS A 3 -0.80 16.63 2.56
CA LYS A 3 0.61 16.44 2.27
C LYS A 3 1.38 15.84 3.44
N ASN A 4 0.77 15.83 4.62
CA ASN A 4 1.40 15.26 5.81
C ASN A 4 0.96 13.83 6.08
N ASP A 5 0.18 13.25 5.17
CA ASP A 5 -0.26 11.88 5.35
C ASP A 5 0.93 10.95 5.26
N ARG A 6 0.97 9.98 6.16
CA ARG A 6 2.05 9.01 6.16
C ARG A 6 1.91 7.99 5.04
N PHE A 7 0.68 7.63 4.70
CA PHE A 7 0.44 6.60 3.69
C PHE A 7 -0.10 7.23 2.42
N GLU A 8 0.38 6.75 1.31
CA GLU A 8 -0.06 7.24 0.01
C GLU A 8 -0.52 6.06 -0.82
N LYS A 9 -1.71 6.19 -1.42
CA LYS A 9 -2.24 5.16 -2.30
C LYS A 9 -1.59 5.33 -3.67
N VAL A 10 -0.85 4.31 -4.12
CA VAL A 10 -0.14 4.38 -5.38
C VAL A 10 -0.77 3.53 -6.45
N TYR A 11 -1.72 2.65 -6.10
CA TYR A 11 -2.38 1.80 -7.06
C TYR A 11 -3.70 1.32 -6.49
N SER A 12 -4.70 1.19 -7.36
CA SER A 12 -5.95 0.56 -6.95
C SER A 12 -6.61 -0.06 -8.15
N GLN A 13 -7.36 -1.11 -7.91
CA GLN A 13 -8.13 -1.77 -8.96
C GLN A 13 -9.37 -2.39 -8.35
N GLY A 14 -10.37 -2.67 -9.21
CA GLY A 14 -11.58 -3.36 -8.80
C GLY A 14 -12.71 -2.41 -8.53
N VAL A 15 -13.91 -2.95 -8.48
CA VAL A 15 -15.11 -2.17 -8.23
C VAL A 15 -15.81 -2.68 -6.98
N LEU A 16 -16.29 -3.93 -7.02
CA LEU A 16 -16.97 -4.52 -5.86
C LEU A 16 -15.98 -5.10 -4.87
N SER A 17 -14.91 -5.68 -5.37
CA SER A 17 -13.79 -6.11 -4.57
C SER A 17 -12.59 -5.33 -5.03
N THR A 18 -11.90 -4.68 -4.11
CA THR A 18 -10.83 -3.78 -4.49
C THR A 18 -9.51 -4.21 -3.89
N ILE A 19 -8.45 -3.89 -4.62
CA ILE A 19 -7.09 -4.10 -4.17
C ILE A 19 -6.38 -2.76 -4.29
N GLU A 20 -5.74 -2.31 -3.21
CA GLU A 20 -5.02 -1.06 -3.20
C GLU A 20 -3.61 -1.29 -2.68
N ILE A 21 -2.68 -0.54 -3.23
CA ILE A 21 -1.31 -0.57 -2.76
C ILE A 21 -1.00 0.78 -2.16
N LEU A 22 -0.55 0.74 -0.91
CA LEU A 22 -0.22 1.93 -0.13
C LEU A 22 1.26 1.92 0.19
N VAL A 23 1.89 3.07 0.15
CA VAL A 23 3.28 3.18 0.55
C VAL A 23 3.36 3.99 1.83
N ASP A 24 4.16 3.49 2.77
CA ASP A 24 4.49 4.21 3.99
C ASP A 24 5.59 5.20 3.65
N LYS A 25 5.28 6.48 3.67
CA LYS A 25 6.23 7.49 3.23
C LYS A 25 7.36 7.71 4.21
N GLU A 26 7.27 7.11 5.39
CA GLU A 26 8.35 7.21 6.37
C GLU A 26 9.38 6.11 6.22
N THR A 27 8.94 4.93 5.82
CA THR A 27 9.84 3.78 5.71
C THR A 27 10.03 3.29 4.29
N GLY A 28 9.09 3.63 3.40
CA GLY A 28 9.11 3.13 2.04
C GLY A 28 8.49 1.76 1.88
N VAL A 29 7.99 1.15 2.96
CA VAL A 29 7.38 -0.17 2.88
C VAL A 29 6.04 -0.06 2.18
N ASN A 30 5.82 -0.94 1.21
CA ASN A 30 4.54 -1.01 0.50
C ASN A 30 3.64 -2.03 1.18
N TYR A 31 2.34 -1.71 1.20
CA TYR A 31 1.33 -2.59 1.78
C TYR A 31 0.25 -2.83 0.75
N ILE A 32 -0.35 -4.00 0.80
CA ILE A 32 -1.49 -4.31 -0.05
C ILE A 32 -2.73 -4.42 0.83
N PHE A 33 -3.78 -3.72 0.44
CA PHE A 33 -5.06 -3.74 1.15
C PHE A 33 -6.10 -4.34 0.23
N CYS A 34 -6.78 -5.36 0.71
CA CYS A 34 -7.82 -6.03 -0.05
C CYS A 34 -9.13 -5.83 0.67
N GLN A 35 -10.16 -5.47 -0.08
CA GLN A 35 -11.47 -5.22 0.48
C GLN A 35 -12.53 -5.91 -0.36
N SER A 36 -13.47 -6.57 0.31
CA SER A 36 -14.57 -7.21 -0.35
C SER A 36 -15.80 -7.01 0.52
N GLY A 37 -16.81 -6.30 -0.01
CA GLY A 37 -17.97 -5.97 0.77
C GLY A 37 -17.61 -5.14 1.99
N ASN A 38 -17.97 -5.63 3.18
CA ASN A 38 -17.65 -4.95 4.43
C ASN A 38 -16.40 -5.48 5.10
N ALA A 39 -15.67 -6.38 4.43
CA ALA A 39 -14.48 -6.97 5.00
C ALA A 39 -13.25 -6.44 4.31
N GLY A 40 -12.17 -6.31 5.06
CA GLY A 40 -10.92 -5.86 4.48
C GLY A 40 -9.74 -6.30 5.32
N GLY A 41 -8.57 -6.31 4.71
CA GLY A 41 -7.35 -6.67 5.40
C GLY A 41 -6.15 -6.11 4.69
N MET A 42 -5.07 -5.94 5.41
CA MET A 42 -3.87 -5.33 4.89
C MET A 42 -2.65 -6.13 5.36
N THR A 43 -1.67 -6.24 4.47
CA THR A 43 -0.45 -6.95 4.77
C THR A 43 0.68 -6.31 3.98
N PRO A 44 1.93 -6.49 4.39
CA PRO A 44 3.03 -5.99 3.56
C PRO A 44 3.01 -6.64 2.19
N LEU A 45 3.29 -5.84 1.17
CA LEU A 45 3.40 -6.34 -0.19
C LEU A 45 4.77 -6.97 -0.36
N LEU A 46 4.79 -8.25 -0.73
CA LEU A 46 6.03 -8.98 -0.82
C LEU A 46 6.49 -9.10 -2.26
N ASP A 47 7.79 -9.11 -2.45
CA ASP A 47 8.36 -9.37 -3.77
C ASP A 47 8.44 -10.87 -4.00
N ARG A 48 9.06 -11.25 -5.12
CA ARG A 48 9.11 -12.66 -5.50
C ARG A 48 9.96 -13.50 -4.54
N ASP A 49 10.79 -12.86 -3.75
CA ASP A 49 11.65 -13.56 -2.77
C ASP A 49 11.02 -13.56 -1.39
N GLY A 50 9.79 -13.07 -1.27
CA GLY A 50 9.10 -13.06 0.02
C GLY A 50 9.52 -11.92 0.91
N LYS A 51 10.15 -10.90 0.38
CA LYS A 51 10.58 -9.75 1.16
C LYS A 51 9.69 -8.55 0.85
N PRO A 52 9.47 -7.65 1.82
CA PRO A 52 8.64 -6.48 1.57
C PRO A 52 9.21 -5.62 0.45
N VAL A 53 8.32 -5.14 -0.40
CA VAL A 53 8.69 -4.20 -1.46
C VAL A 53 8.94 -2.85 -0.81
N ILE A 54 10.11 -2.28 -1.09
CA ILE A 54 10.51 -1.01 -0.51
C ILE A 54 10.63 0.03 -1.62
N THR A 55 9.94 1.14 -1.46
CA THR A 55 10.06 2.27 -2.37
C THR A 55 11.04 3.26 -1.77
N PRO A 56 12.10 3.61 -2.46
CA PRO A 56 13.04 4.59 -1.91
C PRO A 56 12.34 5.92 -1.64
N ILE A 57 12.59 6.49 -0.49
CA ILE A 57 12.05 7.79 -0.13
C ILE A 57 13.13 8.82 -0.40
N LEU A 58 12.92 9.60 -1.45
CA LEU A 58 13.94 10.54 -1.91
C LEU A 58 13.76 11.93 -1.36
N ASN A 59 12.57 12.23 -0.92
CA ASN A 59 12.23 13.57 -0.52
C ASN A 59 12.07 13.67 0.96
N ARG A 60 12.87 14.44 1.57
CA ARG A 60 12.87 14.53 3.02
C ARG A 60 12.60 15.91 3.48
#